data_4f19c7c88e2a24d22a0c984afaae5485
#
_entry.id   4f19c7c88e2a24d22a0c984afaae5485
#
_cell.length_a   1.000
_cell.length_b   1.000
_cell.length_c   1.000
_cell.angle_alpha   90.00
_cell.angle_beta   90.00
_cell.angle_gamma   90.00
#
_symmetry.space_group_name_H-M   'P 1'
#
loop_
_entity.id
_entity.type
_entity.pdbx_description
1 polymer ?
#
loop_
_entity_poly.entity_id
_entity_poly.type
_entity_poly.pdbx_seq_one_letter_code
_entity_poly.pdbx_strand_id
1 'polypeptide(L)'
;MTSIAIIGAGTGLGAAVARHFGAEGFAVGLISRNQERLDTLAEDLAKDGVRAKGFAADVRDPASIAKALEQVTETLGPIEVLQYSPLPQKDFMRPVLETTPADLVGPIEFSIYGPVAAVHQVLPGMRFLGENRGTILFVNGGSAVKPGRNVTGTSVAFAGQAAYAQLLNEVLGEEGIQVSQLIIGGRIIEGDAEKDPAVLAGHLWDLHTKRDRFRHQISAD
;
A
#
# COMPACT_ATOMS: atom_id res chain seq x y z
N MET A 1 -21.56 -1.69 3.45
CA MET A 1 -20.26 -1.26 4.05
C MET A 1 -19.18 -1.80 3.15
N THR A 2 -18.25 -0.97 2.76
CA THR A 2 -17.08 -1.34 1.94
C THR A 2 -15.84 -1.48 2.82
N SER A 3 -14.77 -1.98 2.24
CA SER A 3 -13.53 -2.22 2.98
C SER A 3 -12.33 -1.52 2.34
N ILE A 4 -11.31 -1.28 3.16
CA ILE A 4 -9.95 -1.01 2.73
C ILE A 4 -9.08 -2.25 2.96
N ALA A 5 -8.30 -2.66 1.97
CA ALA A 5 -7.26 -3.68 2.12
C ALA A 5 -5.88 -3.00 2.22
N ILE A 6 -5.19 -3.21 3.33
CA ILE A 6 -3.88 -2.61 3.62
C ILE A 6 -2.80 -3.69 3.49
N ILE A 7 -2.11 -3.73 2.36
CA ILE A 7 -0.96 -4.63 2.15
C ILE A 7 0.30 -3.96 2.71
N GLY A 8 0.95 -4.64 3.64
CA GLY A 8 2.05 -4.09 4.45
C GLY A 8 1.58 -3.55 5.80
N ALA A 9 0.47 -4.09 6.32
CA ALA A 9 -0.05 -3.72 7.62
C ALA A 9 0.95 -4.01 8.75
N GLY A 10 1.16 -3.02 9.60
CA GLY A 10 2.01 -3.06 10.78
C GLY A 10 1.67 -1.93 11.73
N THR A 11 2.40 -1.82 12.84
CA THR A 11 2.12 -0.88 13.94
C THR A 11 2.38 0.60 13.61
N GLY A 12 3.09 0.92 12.51
CA GLY A 12 3.34 2.29 12.06
C GLY A 12 2.23 2.81 11.12
N LEU A 13 2.59 3.14 9.87
CA LEU A 13 1.67 3.71 8.88
C LEU A 13 0.42 2.85 8.67
N GLY A 14 0.55 1.51 8.60
CA GLY A 14 -0.59 0.62 8.41
C GLY A 14 -1.64 0.74 9.51
N ALA A 15 -1.22 0.83 10.78
CA ALA A 15 -2.12 1.04 11.91
C ALA A 15 -2.78 2.42 11.89
N ALA A 16 -2.03 3.47 11.54
CA ALA A 16 -2.57 4.82 11.44
C ALA A 16 -3.64 4.93 10.33
N VAL A 17 -3.38 4.34 9.16
CA VAL A 17 -4.36 4.28 8.07
C VAL A 17 -5.58 3.47 8.47
N ALA A 18 -5.38 2.32 9.14
CA ALA A 18 -6.47 1.50 9.63
C ALA A 18 -7.39 2.27 10.60
N ARG A 19 -6.83 3.05 11.52
CA ARG A 19 -7.61 3.92 12.42
C ARG A 19 -8.35 5.01 11.64
N HIS A 20 -7.66 5.70 10.75
CA HIS A 20 -8.25 6.81 9.99
C HIS A 20 -9.42 6.34 9.13
N PHE A 21 -9.21 5.35 8.27
CA PHE A 21 -10.27 4.82 7.40
C PHE A 21 -11.36 4.10 8.20
N GLY A 22 -11.01 3.42 9.29
CA GLY A 22 -11.97 2.80 10.19
C GLY A 22 -12.90 3.80 10.87
N ALA A 23 -12.38 4.95 11.29
CA ALA A 23 -13.18 6.05 11.85
C ALA A 23 -14.16 6.64 10.82
N GLU A 24 -13.82 6.57 9.54
CA GLU A 24 -14.67 6.99 8.41
C GLU A 24 -15.65 5.88 7.93
N GLY A 25 -15.73 4.76 8.68
CA GLY A 25 -16.71 3.71 8.48
C GLY A 25 -16.29 2.56 7.54
N PHE A 26 -15.03 2.49 7.14
CA PHE A 26 -14.51 1.34 6.39
C PHE A 26 -14.27 0.13 7.32
N ALA A 27 -14.58 -1.07 6.83
CA ALA A 27 -14.00 -2.27 7.40
C ALA A 27 -12.55 -2.43 6.91
N VAL A 28 -11.64 -2.94 7.76
CA VAL A 28 -10.20 -2.92 7.48
C VAL A 28 -9.63 -4.34 7.36
N GLY A 29 -9.17 -4.70 6.17
CA GLY A 29 -8.39 -5.90 5.91
C GLY A 29 -6.89 -5.62 6.10
N LEU A 30 -6.29 -6.22 7.13
CA LEU A 30 -4.86 -6.08 7.43
C LEU A 30 -4.10 -7.23 6.78
N ILE A 31 -3.15 -6.94 5.88
CA ILE A 31 -2.41 -7.97 5.14
C ILE A 31 -0.92 -7.83 5.38
N SER A 32 -0.29 -8.86 5.94
CA SER A 32 1.16 -9.03 6.07
C SER A 32 1.51 -10.50 6.34
N ARG A 33 2.80 -10.83 6.49
CA ARG A 33 3.25 -12.24 6.59
C ARG A 33 2.94 -12.94 7.91
N ASN A 34 2.76 -12.21 9.00
CA ASN A 34 2.64 -12.77 10.34
C ASN A 34 1.20 -12.61 10.86
N GLN A 35 0.44 -13.71 10.89
CA GLN A 35 -0.96 -13.72 11.33
C GLN A 35 -1.12 -13.26 12.78
N GLU A 36 -0.29 -13.74 13.71
CA GLU A 36 -0.38 -13.40 15.12
C GLU A 36 -0.24 -11.87 15.38
N ARG A 37 0.70 -11.23 14.66
CA ARG A 37 0.85 -9.76 14.72
C ARG A 37 -0.34 -9.02 14.12
N LEU A 38 -0.95 -9.58 13.09
CA LEU A 38 -2.16 -9.00 12.49
C LEU A 38 -3.35 -9.13 13.43
N ASP A 39 -3.49 -10.26 14.11
CA ASP A 39 -4.56 -10.49 15.08
C ASP A 39 -4.43 -9.54 16.27
N THR A 40 -3.21 -9.40 16.82
CA THR A 40 -2.91 -8.41 17.87
C THR A 40 -3.24 -6.99 17.43
N LEU A 41 -2.90 -6.61 16.20
CA LEU A 41 -3.22 -5.29 15.65
C LEU A 41 -4.73 -5.10 15.48
N ALA A 42 -5.45 -6.14 15.02
CA ALA A 42 -6.90 -6.09 14.88
C ALA A 42 -7.62 -5.94 16.25
N GLU A 43 -7.15 -6.64 17.29
CA GLU A 43 -7.63 -6.50 18.66
C GLU A 43 -7.39 -5.08 19.21
N ASP A 44 -6.24 -4.49 18.90
CA ASP A 44 -5.93 -3.12 19.30
C ASP A 44 -6.83 -2.10 18.60
N LEU A 45 -7.04 -2.25 17.31
CA LEU A 45 -7.95 -1.42 16.53
C LEU A 45 -9.41 -1.56 16.98
N ALA A 46 -9.81 -2.74 17.44
CA ALA A 46 -11.17 -2.96 17.97
C ALA A 46 -11.46 -2.12 19.22
N LYS A 47 -10.45 -1.77 20.04
CA LYS A 47 -10.58 -0.87 21.19
C LYS A 47 -10.94 0.55 20.75
N ASP A 48 -10.53 0.94 19.55
CA ASP A 48 -10.86 2.22 18.92
C ASP A 48 -12.17 2.16 18.11
N GLY A 49 -12.90 1.03 18.19
CA GLY A 49 -14.16 0.82 17.46
C GLY A 49 -14.00 0.46 15.99
N VAL A 50 -12.78 0.19 15.53
CA VAL A 50 -12.50 -0.17 14.13
C VAL A 50 -12.75 -1.66 13.89
N ARG A 51 -13.58 -1.98 12.90
CA ARG A 51 -13.79 -3.36 12.44
C ARG A 51 -12.62 -3.79 11.56
N ALA A 52 -11.63 -4.47 12.13
CA ALA A 52 -10.45 -4.95 11.44
C ALA A 52 -10.29 -6.47 11.54
N LYS A 53 -9.64 -7.08 10.53
CA LYS A 53 -9.26 -8.50 10.54
C LYS A 53 -7.96 -8.71 9.78
N GLY A 54 -7.10 -9.61 10.30
CA GLY A 54 -5.82 -10.01 9.73
C GLY A 54 -5.97 -11.16 8.72
N PHE A 55 -5.17 -11.08 7.65
CA PHE A 55 -5.06 -12.10 6.60
C PHE A 55 -3.59 -12.26 6.22
N ALA A 56 -2.99 -13.39 6.57
CA ALA A 56 -1.57 -13.61 6.29
C ALA A 56 -1.32 -13.79 4.79
N ALA A 57 -0.36 -13.02 4.24
CA ALA A 57 0.13 -13.19 2.87
C ALA A 57 1.57 -12.71 2.71
N ASP A 58 2.31 -13.35 1.81
CA ASP A 58 3.61 -12.88 1.35
C ASP A 58 3.44 -12.09 0.05
N VAL A 59 3.87 -10.83 0.05
CA VAL A 59 3.79 -9.94 -1.12
C VAL A 59 4.67 -10.39 -2.30
N ARG A 60 5.58 -11.33 -2.07
CA ARG A 60 6.41 -11.95 -3.11
C ARG A 60 5.75 -13.18 -3.74
N ASP A 61 4.63 -13.63 -3.19
CA ASP A 61 3.80 -14.71 -3.73
C ASP A 61 2.46 -14.14 -4.25
N PRO A 62 2.30 -13.98 -5.57
CA PRO A 62 1.07 -13.48 -6.18
C PRO A 62 -0.19 -14.27 -5.80
N ALA A 63 -0.10 -15.59 -5.65
CA ALA A 63 -1.24 -16.42 -5.28
C ALA A 63 -1.65 -16.20 -3.82
N SER A 64 -0.68 -16.01 -2.93
CA SER A 64 -0.92 -15.65 -1.53
C SER A 64 -1.65 -14.31 -1.40
N ILE A 65 -1.25 -13.29 -2.17
CA ILE A 65 -1.92 -11.99 -2.20
C ILE A 65 -3.36 -12.12 -2.70
N ALA A 66 -3.57 -12.80 -3.83
CA ALA A 66 -4.89 -12.96 -4.43
C ALA A 66 -5.85 -13.63 -3.44
N LYS A 67 -5.42 -14.73 -2.80
CA LYS A 67 -6.19 -15.43 -1.78
C LYS A 67 -6.55 -14.55 -0.57
N ALA A 68 -5.60 -13.76 -0.07
CA ALA A 68 -5.87 -12.88 1.07
C ALA A 68 -6.88 -11.78 0.71
N LEU A 69 -6.80 -11.19 -0.48
CA LEU A 69 -7.75 -10.18 -0.94
C LEU A 69 -9.15 -10.76 -1.20
N GLU A 70 -9.25 -11.98 -1.69
CA GLU A 70 -10.51 -12.72 -1.79
C GLU A 70 -11.15 -12.89 -0.40
N GLN A 71 -10.39 -13.36 0.59
CA GLN A 71 -10.85 -13.51 1.97
C GLN A 71 -11.26 -12.18 2.61
N VAL A 72 -10.57 -11.07 2.30
CA VAL A 72 -11.00 -9.72 2.72
C VAL A 72 -12.40 -9.43 2.17
N THR A 73 -12.61 -9.63 0.88
CA THR A 73 -13.92 -9.39 0.22
C THR A 73 -15.03 -10.23 0.83
N GLU A 74 -14.78 -11.53 1.04
CA GLU A 74 -15.75 -12.45 1.64
C GLU A 74 -16.11 -12.09 3.10
N THR A 75 -15.14 -11.63 3.88
CA THR A 75 -15.31 -11.39 5.32
C THR A 75 -15.78 -9.98 5.65
N LEU A 76 -15.26 -8.99 4.94
CA LEU A 76 -15.40 -7.57 5.27
C LEU A 76 -16.21 -6.78 4.24
N GLY A 77 -16.55 -7.40 3.13
CA GLY A 77 -17.29 -6.78 2.02
C GLY A 77 -16.38 -6.27 0.90
N PRO A 78 -16.96 -5.69 -0.14
CA PRO A 78 -16.23 -5.25 -1.32
C PRO A 78 -15.07 -4.29 -0.98
N ILE A 79 -13.91 -4.53 -1.59
CA ILE A 79 -12.73 -3.68 -1.42
C ILE A 79 -12.91 -2.42 -2.27
N GLU A 80 -13.13 -1.29 -1.61
CA GLU A 80 -13.20 0.02 -2.25
C GLU A 80 -11.82 0.69 -2.31
N VAL A 81 -10.96 0.43 -1.33
CA VAL A 81 -9.62 1.00 -1.27
C VAL A 81 -8.58 -0.12 -1.16
N LEU A 82 -7.61 -0.13 -2.06
CA LEU A 82 -6.41 -0.95 -1.95
C LEU A 82 -5.23 -0.06 -1.62
N GLN A 83 -4.59 -0.28 -0.47
CA GLN A 83 -3.30 0.35 -0.14
C GLN A 83 -2.18 -0.67 -0.28
N TYR A 84 -1.15 -0.33 -1.04
CA TYR A 84 0.07 -1.12 -1.18
C TYR A 84 1.26 -0.36 -0.60
N SER A 85 1.70 -0.77 0.59
CA SER A 85 2.72 -0.06 1.38
C SER A 85 3.66 -0.98 2.17
N PRO A 86 4.05 -2.16 1.68
CA PRO A 86 4.91 -3.03 2.45
C PRO A 86 6.32 -2.42 2.60
N LEU A 87 6.92 -2.60 3.78
CA LEU A 87 8.26 -2.12 4.07
C LEU A 87 9.30 -3.02 3.38
N PRO A 88 10.20 -2.46 2.55
CA PRO A 88 11.22 -3.23 1.86
C PRO A 88 12.21 -3.90 2.83
N GLN A 89 12.73 -5.05 2.44
CA GLN A 89 13.71 -5.80 3.21
C GLN A 89 15.10 -5.14 3.11
N LYS A 90 15.92 -5.31 4.14
CA LYS A 90 17.28 -4.75 4.17
C LYS A 90 18.15 -5.27 3.03
N ASP A 91 17.95 -6.52 2.60
CA ASP A 91 18.70 -7.15 1.51
C ASP A 91 18.48 -6.46 0.15
N PHE A 92 17.42 -5.65 0.01
CA PHE A 92 17.18 -4.83 -1.18
C PHE A 92 18.05 -3.57 -1.25
N MET A 93 18.72 -3.25 -0.14
CA MET A 93 19.51 -2.03 0.01
C MET A 93 21.01 -2.34 -0.20
N ARG A 94 21.41 -2.62 -1.46
CA ARG A 94 22.81 -2.85 -1.84
C ARG A 94 23.35 -1.69 -2.66
N PRO A 95 24.69 -1.42 -2.56
CA PRO A 95 25.36 -0.48 -3.46
C PRO A 95 25.25 -0.95 -4.93
N VAL A 96 25.20 0.02 -5.86
CA VAL A 96 24.93 -0.29 -7.28
C VAL A 96 25.99 -1.20 -7.90
N LEU A 97 27.27 -1.05 -7.55
CA LEU A 97 28.35 -1.88 -8.07
C LEU A 97 28.45 -3.27 -7.43
N GLU A 98 27.74 -3.49 -6.32
CA GLU A 98 27.66 -4.77 -5.61
C GLU A 98 26.38 -5.55 -5.93
N THR A 99 25.48 -4.96 -6.72
CA THR A 99 24.18 -5.54 -7.06
C THR A 99 24.32 -6.48 -8.24
N THR A 100 23.94 -7.73 -8.06
CA THR A 100 23.88 -8.77 -9.10
C THR A 100 22.44 -8.95 -9.62
N PRO A 101 22.22 -9.64 -10.75
CA PRO A 101 20.87 -9.98 -11.21
C PRO A 101 20.05 -10.74 -10.16
N ALA A 102 20.67 -11.63 -9.37
CA ALA A 102 20.01 -12.37 -8.31
C ALA A 102 19.48 -11.48 -7.18
N ASP A 103 20.19 -10.39 -6.88
CA ASP A 103 19.79 -9.41 -5.85
C ASP A 103 18.56 -8.59 -6.27
N LEU A 104 18.22 -8.54 -7.55
CA LEU A 104 17.04 -7.83 -8.06
C LEU A 104 15.77 -8.68 -8.05
N VAL A 105 15.86 -10.01 -7.95
CA VAL A 105 14.69 -10.90 -7.95
C VAL A 105 13.70 -10.51 -6.86
N GLY A 106 14.16 -10.45 -5.60
CA GLY A 106 13.30 -10.10 -4.47
C GLY A 106 12.65 -8.72 -4.57
N PRO A 107 13.41 -7.64 -4.87
CA PRO A 107 12.82 -6.33 -5.14
C PRO A 107 11.76 -6.31 -6.24
N ILE A 108 11.97 -7.04 -7.34
CA ILE A 108 11.01 -7.13 -8.45
C ILE A 108 9.74 -7.88 -8.02
N GLU A 109 9.88 -9.04 -7.38
CA GLU A 109 8.72 -9.77 -6.82
C GLU A 109 7.91 -8.89 -5.89
N PHE A 110 8.59 -8.18 -4.99
CA PHE A 110 8.00 -7.34 -3.96
C PHE A 110 7.29 -6.09 -4.49
N SER A 111 7.88 -5.40 -5.46
CA SER A 111 7.41 -4.09 -5.89
C SER A 111 6.79 -4.07 -7.30
N ILE A 112 6.89 -5.14 -8.05
CA ILE A 112 6.29 -5.27 -9.39
C ILE A 112 5.26 -6.39 -9.42
N TYR A 113 5.64 -7.63 -9.14
CA TYR A 113 4.70 -8.75 -9.25
C TYR A 113 3.61 -8.69 -8.19
N GLY A 114 3.97 -8.36 -6.93
CA GLY A 114 3.03 -8.20 -5.85
C GLY A 114 1.92 -7.17 -6.13
N PRO A 115 2.25 -5.91 -6.44
CA PRO A 115 1.21 -4.92 -6.75
C PRO A 115 0.42 -5.23 -8.01
N VAL A 116 1.03 -5.82 -9.05
CA VAL A 116 0.28 -6.26 -10.24
C VAL A 116 -0.75 -7.31 -9.85
N ALA A 117 -0.38 -8.33 -9.07
CA ALA A 117 -1.31 -9.35 -8.59
C ALA A 117 -2.44 -8.75 -7.74
N ALA A 118 -2.09 -7.83 -6.83
CA ALA A 118 -3.08 -7.18 -5.96
C ALA A 118 -4.11 -6.37 -6.76
N VAL A 119 -3.66 -5.58 -7.72
CA VAL A 119 -4.53 -4.78 -8.60
C VAL A 119 -5.43 -5.69 -9.43
N HIS A 120 -4.89 -6.71 -10.08
CA HIS A 120 -5.68 -7.67 -10.87
C HIS A 120 -6.78 -8.34 -10.05
N GLN A 121 -6.51 -8.65 -8.77
CA GLN A 121 -7.47 -9.30 -7.88
C GLN A 121 -8.62 -8.36 -7.48
N VAL A 122 -8.34 -7.08 -7.18
CA VAL A 122 -9.39 -6.17 -6.69
C VAL A 122 -10.15 -5.45 -7.79
N LEU A 123 -9.54 -5.25 -8.95
CA LEU A 123 -10.09 -4.42 -10.02
C LEU A 123 -11.48 -4.86 -10.51
N PRO A 124 -11.77 -6.15 -10.72
CA PRO A 124 -13.12 -6.58 -11.10
C PRO A 124 -14.18 -6.15 -10.08
N GLY A 125 -13.90 -6.31 -8.77
CA GLY A 125 -14.80 -5.87 -7.70
C GLY A 125 -14.96 -4.37 -7.63
N MET A 126 -13.89 -3.60 -7.82
CA MET A 126 -13.94 -2.12 -7.83
C MET A 126 -14.84 -1.58 -8.94
N ARG A 127 -14.83 -2.20 -10.13
CA ARG A 127 -15.71 -1.82 -11.25
C ARG A 127 -17.20 -1.98 -10.95
N PHE A 128 -17.57 -2.85 -10.03
CA PHE A 128 -18.97 -3.05 -9.60
C PHE A 128 -19.42 -2.09 -8.49
N LEU A 129 -18.54 -1.27 -7.93
CA LEU A 129 -18.91 -0.32 -6.86
C LEU A 129 -19.71 0.90 -7.35
N GLY A 130 -19.74 1.13 -8.65
CA GLY A 130 -20.37 2.30 -9.29
C GLY A 130 -19.38 3.41 -9.63
N GLU A 131 -19.88 4.45 -10.27
CA GLU A 131 -19.06 5.55 -10.77
C GLU A 131 -18.33 6.30 -9.65
N ASN A 132 -17.08 6.66 -9.93
CA ASN A 132 -16.21 7.43 -9.04
C ASN A 132 -15.95 6.76 -7.68
N ARG A 133 -16.08 5.44 -7.61
CA ARG A 133 -15.67 4.62 -6.47
C ARG A 133 -14.50 3.73 -6.88
N GLY A 134 -13.76 3.25 -5.91
CA GLY A 134 -12.53 2.51 -6.13
C GLY A 134 -11.31 3.42 -6.10
N THR A 135 -10.36 3.06 -5.25
CA THR A 135 -9.09 3.80 -5.10
C THR A 135 -7.94 2.83 -4.87
N ILE A 136 -6.84 3.04 -5.58
CA ILE A 136 -5.59 2.31 -5.40
C ILE A 136 -4.51 3.30 -4.93
N LEU A 137 -3.95 3.05 -3.76
CA LEU A 137 -2.96 3.90 -3.10
C LEU A 137 -1.62 3.17 -3.02
N PHE A 138 -0.62 3.65 -3.75
CA PHE A 138 0.75 3.18 -3.63
C PHE A 138 1.53 4.08 -2.67
N VAL A 139 2.32 3.47 -1.78
CA VAL A 139 3.23 4.21 -0.90
C VAL A 139 4.66 3.73 -1.13
N ASN A 140 5.53 4.66 -1.47
CA ASN A 140 6.93 4.37 -1.75
C ASN A 140 7.87 5.31 -0.98
N GLY A 141 9.08 4.85 -0.75
CA GLY A 141 10.17 5.70 -0.31
C GLY A 141 10.68 6.63 -1.43
N GLY A 142 11.45 7.65 -1.06
CA GLY A 142 12.00 8.64 -1.98
C GLY A 142 12.82 8.06 -3.15
N SER A 143 13.33 6.84 -3.02
CA SER A 143 14.09 6.15 -4.09
C SER A 143 13.25 5.84 -5.34
N ALA A 144 11.91 5.91 -5.26
CA ALA A 144 11.02 5.80 -6.41
C ALA A 144 11.18 6.93 -7.43
N VAL A 145 11.57 8.13 -6.97
CA VAL A 145 11.70 9.34 -7.80
C VAL A 145 13.13 9.90 -7.81
N LYS A 146 13.93 9.59 -6.78
CA LYS A 146 15.33 9.98 -6.69
C LYS A 146 16.18 8.74 -6.33
N PRO A 147 16.70 8.01 -7.33
CA PRO A 147 17.49 6.79 -7.09
C PRO A 147 18.69 7.03 -6.17
N GLY A 148 18.91 6.09 -5.26
CA GLY A 148 20.03 6.14 -4.31
C GLY A 148 21.09 5.08 -4.62
N ARG A 149 22.35 5.49 -4.71
CA ARG A 149 23.49 4.60 -5.07
C ARG A 149 23.70 3.40 -4.12
N ASN A 150 23.18 3.47 -2.90
CA ASN A 150 23.34 2.42 -1.87
C ASN A 150 22.04 1.62 -1.62
N VAL A 151 21.02 1.82 -2.45
CA VAL A 151 19.69 1.19 -2.32
C VAL A 151 19.18 0.78 -3.70
N THR A 152 20.00 0.06 -4.46
CA THR A 152 19.75 -0.25 -5.88
C THR A 152 18.46 -1.01 -6.08
N GLY A 153 18.21 -2.07 -5.30
CA GLY A 153 17.00 -2.89 -5.44
C GLY A 153 15.73 -2.07 -5.29
N THR A 154 15.62 -1.26 -4.24
CA THR A 154 14.47 -0.37 -4.03
C THR A 154 14.41 0.75 -5.07
N SER A 155 15.56 1.29 -5.50
CA SER A 155 15.58 2.34 -6.53
C SER A 155 15.04 1.84 -7.87
N VAL A 156 15.46 0.66 -8.32
CA VAL A 156 15.01 0.07 -9.58
C VAL A 156 13.54 -0.37 -9.49
N ALA A 157 13.19 -1.11 -8.44
CA ALA A 157 11.87 -1.69 -8.32
C ALA A 157 10.79 -0.65 -7.99
N PHE A 158 11.07 0.34 -7.15
CA PHE A 158 10.12 1.42 -6.86
C PHE A 158 9.92 2.36 -8.05
N ALA A 159 10.97 2.63 -8.86
CA ALA A 159 10.78 3.38 -10.10
C ALA A 159 9.87 2.63 -11.08
N GLY A 160 10.03 1.30 -11.21
CA GLY A 160 9.11 0.46 -11.99
C GLY A 160 7.69 0.48 -11.44
N GLN A 161 7.51 0.38 -10.11
CA GLN A 161 6.19 0.50 -9.48
C GLN A 161 5.57 1.88 -9.70
N ALA A 162 6.36 2.96 -9.64
CA ALA A 162 5.88 4.31 -9.90
C ALA A 162 5.41 4.49 -11.36
N ALA A 163 6.11 3.89 -12.31
CA ALA A 163 5.68 3.84 -13.71
C ALA A 163 4.38 3.05 -13.87
N TYR A 164 4.27 1.87 -13.24
CA TYR A 164 3.05 1.07 -13.26
C TYR A 164 1.85 1.82 -12.66
N ALA A 165 2.04 2.48 -11.51
CA ALA A 165 1.00 3.28 -10.87
C ALA A 165 0.52 4.43 -11.79
N GLN A 166 1.44 5.08 -12.50
CA GLN A 166 1.10 6.15 -13.46
C GLN A 166 0.27 5.62 -14.64
N LEU A 167 0.68 4.50 -15.23
CA LEU A 167 -0.07 3.86 -16.31
C LEU A 167 -1.48 3.44 -15.86
N LEU A 168 -1.60 2.91 -14.65
CA LEU A 168 -2.92 2.60 -14.07
C LEU A 168 -3.77 3.86 -13.89
N ASN A 169 -3.18 4.95 -13.40
CA ASN A 169 -3.91 6.21 -13.23
C ASN A 169 -4.45 6.74 -14.56
N GLU A 170 -3.68 6.68 -15.64
CA GLU A 170 -4.10 7.11 -16.97
C GLU A 170 -5.29 6.29 -17.50
N VAL A 171 -5.22 4.96 -17.36
CA VAL A 171 -6.27 4.08 -17.90
C VAL A 171 -7.50 4.00 -16.99
N LEU A 172 -7.31 3.82 -15.69
CA LEU A 172 -8.41 3.61 -14.74
C LEU A 172 -9.13 4.91 -14.37
N GLY A 173 -8.49 6.07 -14.57
CA GLY A 173 -9.13 7.37 -14.43
C GLY A 173 -10.34 7.55 -15.36
N GLU A 174 -10.27 6.99 -16.56
CA GLU A 174 -11.39 6.97 -17.51
C GLU A 174 -12.56 6.09 -17.04
N GLU A 175 -12.27 5.09 -16.18
CA GLU A 175 -13.27 4.22 -15.55
C GLU A 175 -13.77 4.76 -14.19
N GLY A 176 -13.31 5.95 -13.77
CA GLY A 176 -13.66 6.55 -12.47
C GLY A 176 -12.95 5.90 -11.27
N ILE A 177 -11.92 5.08 -11.49
CA ILE A 177 -11.12 4.48 -10.42
C ILE A 177 -9.87 5.34 -10.21
N GLN A 178 -9.72 5.89 -9.00
CA GLN A 178 -8.56 6.70 -8.64
C GLN A 178 -7.33 5.84 -8.39
N VAL A 179 -6.22 6.21 -8.99
CA VAL A 179 -4.91 5.65 -8.63
C VAL A 179 -4.02 6.79 -8.17
N SER A 180 -3.44 6.67 -6.98
CA SER A 180 -2.56 7.72 -6.44
C SER A 180 -1.32 7.13 -5.79
N GLN A 181 -0.28 7.96 -5.71
CA GLN A 181 1.00 7.60 -5.12
C GLN A 181 1.42 8.61 -4.06
N LEU A 182 1.71 8.13 -2.84
CA LEU A 182 2.39 8.87 -1.79
C LEU A 182 3.88 8.50 -1.78
N ILE A 183 4.75 9.49 -1.99
CA ILE A 183 6.20 9.33 -1.88
C ILE A 183 6.67 9.93 -0.56
N ILE A 184 7.32 9.12 0.27
CA ILE A 184 7.82 9.54 1.58
C ILE A 184 9.35 9.58 1.52
N GLY A 185 9.93 10.77 1.55
CA GLY A 185 11.35 10.99 1.66
C GLY A 185 11.84 10.77 3.10
N GLY A 186 12.85 9.92 3.29
CA GLY A 186 13.40 9.64 4.61
C GLY A 186 12.58 8.63 5.42
N ARG A 187 12.58 8.78 6.73
CA ARG A 187 11.93 7.88 7.69
C ARG A 187 10.55 8.40 8.10
N ILE A 188 9.65 7.49 8.39
CA ILE A 188 8.40 7.79 9.12
C ILE A 188 8.78 7.91 10.60
N ILE A 189 8.40 9.01 11.25
CA ILE A 189 8.80 9.37 12.61
C ILE A 189 7.59 9.85 13.39
N GLU A 190 7.25 9.19 14.50
CA GLU A 190 6.19 9.62 15.40
C GLU A 190 6.46 11.02 15.95
N GLY A 191 5.44 11.88 15.93
CA GLY A 191 5.51 13.27 16.39
C GLY A 191 6.16 14.25 15.41
N ASP A 192 6.57 13.79 14.21
CA ASP A 192 7.07 14.68 13.16
C ASP A 192 5.90 15.42 12.48
N ALA A 193 6.10 16.69 12.13
CA ALA A 193 5.05 17.53 11.57
C ALA A 193 4.53 17.06 10.20
N GLU A 194 5.37 16.37 9.41
CA GLU A 194 5.03 15.92 8.06
C GLU A 194 5.06 14.39 7.90
N LYS A 195 5.86 13.70 8.74
CA LYS A 195 6.17 12.27 8.60
C LYS A 195 5.60 11.42 9.74
N ASP A 196 4.78 12.01 10.62
CA ASP A 196 4.02 11.24 11.60
C ASP A 196 3.05 10.27 10.91
N PRO A 197 2.91 9.02 11.37
CA PRO A 197 1.99 8.05 10.79
C PRO A 197 0.55 8.57 10.62
N ALA A 198 0.04 9.36 11.57
CA ALA A 198 -1.31 9.91 11.50
C ALA A 198 -1.43 11.01 10.44
N VAL A 199 -0.41 11.86 10.29
CA VAL A 199 -0.34 12.88 9.22
C VAL A 199 -0.31 12.20 7.85
N LEU A 200 0.50 11.17 7.69
CA LEU A 200 0.60 10.39 6.45
C LEU A 200 -0.71 9.66 6.13
N ALA A 201 -1.42 9.15 7.13
CA ALA A 201 -2.75 8.57 6.94
C ALA A 201 -3.77 9.61 6.45
N GLY A 202 -3.70 10.84 6.97
CA GLY A 202 -4.48 11.98 6.49
C GLY A 202 -4.21 12.31 5.03
N HIS A 203 -2.94 12.28 4.59
CA HIS A 203 -2.62 12.46 3.16
C HIS A 203 -3.18 11.36 2.27
N LEU A 204 -3.17 10.10 2.73
CA LEU A 204 -3.77 8.99 1.98
C LEU A 204 -5.29 9.11 1.92
N TRP A 205 -5.91 9.59 2.99
CA TRP A 205 -7.33 9.91 3.01
C TRP A 205 -7.68 11.05 2.01
N ASP A 206 -6.89 12.11 2.00
CA ASP A 206 -7.03 13.21 1.05
C ASP A 206 -6.90 12.74 -0.41
N LEU A 207 -5.94 11.86 -0.72
CA LEU A 207 -5.79 11.28 -2.05
C LEU A 207 -7.01 10.42 -2.45
N HIS A 208 -7.61 9.70 -1.50
CA HIS A 208 -8.83 8.93 -1.72
C HIS A 208 -10.04 9.82 -1.97
N THR A 209 -10.25 10.84 -1.15
CA THR A 209 -11.49 11.63 -1.14
C THR A 209 -11.48 12.80 -2.13
N LYS A 210 -10.38 13.54 -2.23
CA LYS A 210 -10.25 14.71 -3.11
C LYS A 210 -10.04 14.34 -4.57
N ARG A 211 -9.35 13.22 -4.83
CA ARG A 211 -9.09 12.68 -6.17
C ARG A 211 -8.52 13.71 -7.17
N ASP A 212 -7.77 14.68 -6.65
CA ASP A 212 -7.32 15.87 -7.38
C ASP A 212 -5.91 15.73 -7.96
N ARG A 213 -5.19 14.66 -7.59
CA ARG A 213 -3.81 14.46 -8.01
C ARG A 213 -3.42 12.97 -8.03
N PHE A 214 -2.50 12.64 -8.94
CA PHE A 214 -1.88 11.32 -8.98
C PHE A 214 -0.83 11.15 -7.87
N ARG A 215 0.02 12.16 -7.64
CA ARG A 215 1.16 12.02 -6.71
C ARG A 215 1.19 13.12 -5.66
N HIS A 216 1.41 12.70 -4.42
CA HIS A 216 1.79 13.56 -3.32
C HIS A 216 3.19 13.17 -2.85
N GLN A 217 4.09 14.13 -2.69
CA GLN A 217 5.47 13.88 -2.31
C GLN A 217 5.84 14.67 -1.07
N ILE A 218 6.33 13.95 -0.05
CA ILE A 218 6.92 14.53 1.15
C ILE A 218 8.43 14.42 1.00
N SER A 219 9.12 15.56 1.03
CA SER A 219 10.54 15.64 0.81
C SER A 219 11.35 14.97 1.94
N ALA A 220 12.53 14.44 1.61
CA ALA A 220 13.57 14.24 2.61
C ALA A 220 14.12 15.61 2.98
N ASP A 221 14.27 15.87 4.25
CA ASP A 221 15.02 17.03 4.75
C ASP A 221 16.50 16.92 4.36
#